data_aa4bc9b2b049e778de574b779e659b25
#
_entry.id   aa4bc9b2b049e778de574b779e659b25
#
_cell.length_a   1.000
_cell.length_b   1.000
_cell.length_c   1.000
_cell.angle_alpha   90.00
_cell.angle_beta   90.00
_cell.angle_gamma   90.00
#
_symmetry.space_group_name_H-M   'P 1'
#
loop_
_entity.id
_entity.type
_entity.pdbx_description
1 polymer ?
#
loop_
_entity_poly.entity_id
_entity_poly.type
_entity_poly.pdbx_seq_one_letter_code
_entity_poly.pdbx_strand_id
1 'polypeptide(L)'
;MSAVDNYIEQNAQVHQFAAEVARIISGIPQMPEFSSESMSVSDASQLIGLPVTAIRAGIVYGWLPIGVAVQNNKPAKSLSGGRITYIISPRKVYEVTGHVWKGKEALNK
;
A
#
# COMPACT_ATOMS: atom_id res chain seq x y z
N MET A 1 17.04 28.27 -33.36
CA MET A 1 17.30 26.88 -33.70
C MET A 1 16.49 26.50 -34.90
N SER A 2 17.09 25.84 -35.86
CA SER A 2 16.30 25.36 -36.97
C SER A 2 15.29 24.33 -36.47
N ALA A 3 14.28 24.09 -37.25
CA ALA A 3 13.29 23.08 -36.87
C ALA A 3 13.95 21.71 -36.71
N VAL A 4 15.00 21.44 -37.52
CA VAL A 4 15.72 20.19 -37.44
C VAL A 4 16.62 20.18 -36.21
N ASP A 5 17.34 21.25 -35.92
CA ASP A 5 18.14 21.33 -34.74
C ASP A 5 17.28 21.32 -33.51
N ASN A 6 16.19 22.05 -33.58
CA ASN A 6 15.21 22.02 -32.52
C ASN A 6 14.62 20.63 -32.38
N TYR A 7 14.38 19.98 -33.52
CA TYR A 7 13.89 18.62 -33.51
C TYR A 7 14.95 17.65 -32.96
N ILE A 8 16.21 17.84 -33.37
CA ILE A 8 17.28 16.99 -32.88
C ILE A 8 17.52 17.23 -31.40
N GLU A 9 17.54 18.47 -30.98
CA GLU A 9 17.62 18.82 -29.59
C GLU A 9 16.41 18.33 -28.84
N GLN A 10 15.24 18.52 -29.46
CA GLN A 10 14.02 17.99 -28.92
C GLN A 10 14.02 16.47 -28.94
N ASN A 11 14.66 15.87 -29.91
CA ASN A 11 14.81 14.43 -29.98
C ASN A 11 15.69 13.94 -28.86
N ALA A 12 16.80 14.64 -28.58
CA ALA A 12 17.63 14.33 -27.43
C ALA A 12 16.84 14.56 -26.16
N GLN A 13 16.10 15.65 -26.10
CA GLN A 13 15.24 15.94 -24.96
C GLN A 13 14.07 14.96 -24.89
N VAL A 14 13.53 14.57 -26.03
CA VAL A 14 12.48 13.57 -26.09
C VAL A 14 13.02 12.22 -25.65
N HIS A 15 14.23 11.87 -26.04
CA HIS A 15 14.85 10.65 -25.56
C HIS A 15 15.08 10.70 -24.06
N GLN A 16 15.54 11.84 -23.56
CA GLN A 16 15.67 12.03 -22.12
C GLN A 16 14.30 11.99 -21.43
N PHE A 17 13.36 12.69 -22.04
CA PHE A 17 12.01 12.74 -21.52
C PHE A 17 11.38 11.35 -21.55
N ALA A 18 11.53 10.62 -22.65
CA ALA A 18 11.02 9.26 -22.74
C ALA A 18 11.69 8.34 -21.74
N ALA A 19 12.99 8.48 -21.53
CA ALA A 19 13.70 7.72 -20.53
C ALA A 19 13.23 8.08 -19.12
N GLU A 20 12.97 9.36 -18.89
CA GLU A 20 12.45 9.79 -17.60
C GLU A 20 11.00 9.33 -17.40
N VAL A 21 10.19 9.41 -18.43
CA VAL A 21 8.82 8.91 -18.37
C VAL A 21 8.83 7.41 -18.17
N ALA A 22 9.68 6.69 -18.88
CA ALA A 22 9.81 5.24 -18.69
C ALA A 22 10.27 4.92 -17.27
N ARG A 23 11.22 5.71 -16.76
CA ARG A 23 11.69 5.55 -15.39
C ARG A 23 10.59 5.88 -14.39
N ILE A 24 9.84 6.94 -14.65
CA ILE A 24 8.70 7.33 -13.83
C ILE A 24 7.63 6.26 -13.89
N ILE A 25 7.30 5.78 -15.09
CA ILE A 25 6.29 4.75 -15.28
C ILE A 25 6.73 3.45 -14.63
N SER A 26 8.00 3.09 -14.77
CA SER A 26 8.50 1.86 -14.18
C SER A 26 8.82 2.03 -12.70
N GLY A 27 9.18 3.23 -12.27
CA GLY A 27 9.58 3.49 -10.89
C GLY A 27 8.45 3.95 -9.99
N ILE A 28 7.65 4.92 -10.45
CA ILE A 28 6.60 5.48 -9.61
C ILE A 28 5.47 4.50 -9.37
N PRO A 29 4.91 3.88 -10.40
CA PRO A 29 3.78 2.99 -10.15
C PRO A 29 4.18 1.60 -9.80
N GLN A 30 5.47 1.28 -9.80
CA GLN A 30 5.86 -0.07 -9.43
C GLN A 30 5.60 -0.30 -7.97
N MET A 31 4.58 -1.10 -7.72
CA MET A 31 4.32 -1.56 -6.37
C MET A 31 5.46 -2.46 -5.94
N PRO A 32 5.92 -2.32 -4.70
CA PRO A 32 6.87 -3.29 -4.17
C PRO A 32 6.23 -4.66 -4.11
N GLU A 33 7.05 -5.70 -4.11
CA GLU A 33 6.55 -7.04 -3.93
C GLU A 33 6.16 -7.24 -2.48
N PHE A 34 4.95 -7.73 -2.28
CA PHE A 34 4.46 -8.06 -0.95
C PHE A 34 4.54 -9.56 -0.72
N SER A 35 4.76 -9.93 0.53
CA SER A 35 4.66 -11.34 0.90
C SER A 35 3.25 -11.85 0.66
N SER A 36 3.12 -13.10 0.24
CA SER A 36 1.83 -13.76 0.11
C SER A 36 1.28 -14.24 1.45
N GLU A 37 2.06 -14.13 2.52
CA GLU A 37 1.57 -14.47 3.85
C GLU A 37 0.44 -13.56 4.27
N SER A 38 -0.54 -14.14 4.96
CA SER A 38 -1.63 -13.36 5.54
C SER A 38 -1.10 -12.43 6.63
N MET A 39 -1.59 -11.21 6.63
CA MET A 39 -1.24 -10.24 7.66
C MET A 39 -2.34 -10.20 8.69
N SER A 40 -1.99 -10.50 9.94
CA SER A 40 -2.93 -10.39 11.06
C SER A 40 -2.98 -8.95 11.58
N VAL A 41 -3.95 -8.67 12.44
CA VAL A 41 -4.02 -7.37 13.12
C VAL A 41 -2.74 -7.14 13.94
N SER A 42 -2.24 -8.17 14.57
CA SER A 42 -0.98 -8.09 15.33
C SER A 42 0.19 -7.75 14.43
N ASP A 43 0.26 -8.39 13.25
CA ASP A 43 1.31 -8.10 12.27
C ASP A 43 1.22 -6.65 11.80
N ALA A 44 0.03 -6.17 11.51
CA ALA A 44 -0.18 -4.79 11.09
C ALA A 44 0.21 -3.81 12.20
N SER A 45 -0.10 -4.16 13.44
CA SER A 45 0.29 -3.37 14.60
C SER A 45 1.82 -3.19 14.66
N GLN A 46 2.55 -4.28 14.48
CA GLN A 46 4.01 -4.24 14.51
C GLN A 46 4.58 -3.48 13.30
N LEU A 47 4.02 -3.71 12.14
CA LEU A 47 4.52 -3.08 10.92
C LEU A 47 4.27 -1.58 10.91
N ILE A 48 3.06 -1.16 11.27
CA ILE A 48 2.63 0.24 11.21
C ILE A 48 3.06 1.01 12.45
N GLY A 49 3.16 0.32 13.58
CA GLY A 49 3.53 0.97 14.83
C GLY A 49 2.35 1.50 15.63
N LEU A 50 1.16 1.01 15.36
CA LEU A 50 -0.05 1.39 16.10
C LEU A 50 -0.48 0.25 17.02
N PRO A 51 -1.13 0.54 18.16
CA PRO A 51 -1.67 -0.51 19.00
C PRO A 51 -2.71 -1.35 18.27
N VAL A 52 -2.83 -2.61 18.65
CA VAL A 52 -3.82 -3.52 18.06
C VAL A 52 -5.23 -2.94 18.14
N THR A 53 -5.57 -2.32 19.26
CA THR A 53 -6.89 -1.70 19.42
C THR A 53 -7.13 -0.58 18.42
N ALA A 54 -6.10 0.20 18.12
CA ALA A 54 -6.19 1.26 17.11
C ALA A 54 -6.34 0.68 15.71
N ILE A 55 -5.62 -0.41 15.40
CA ILE A 55 -5.76 -1.08 14.09
C ILE A 55 -7.21 -1.56 13.92
N ARG A 56 -7.74 -2.25 14.92
CA ARG A 56 -9.11 -2.75 14.87
C ARG A 56 -10.11 -1.62 14.68
N ALA A 57 -10.01 -0.60 15.50
CA ALA A 57 -10.91 0.56 15.41
C ALA A 57 -10.80 1.26 14.05
N GLY A 58 -9.57 1.43 13.57
CA GLY A 58 -9.34 2.09 12.29
C GLY A 58 -9.97 1.37 11.11
N ILE A 59 -9.92 0.04 11.13
CA ILE A 59 -10.53 -0.76 10.08
C ILE A 59 -12.07 -0.71 10.19
N VAL A 60 -12.59 -0.89 11.39
CA VAL A 60 -14.04 -0.91 11.60
C VAL A 60 -14.67 0.44 11.30
N TYR A 61 -14.06 1.52 11.78
CA TYR A 61 -14.63 2.86 11.64
C TYR A 61 -14.14 3.60 10.40
N GLY A 62 -13.23 2.99 9.64
CA GLY A 62 -12.85 3.49 8.32
C GLY A 62 -11.78 4.55 8.26
N TRP A 63 -11.18 4.94 9.39
CA TRP A 63 -10.09 5.92 9.34
C TRP A 63 -8.73 5.29 9.04
N LEU A 64 -8.64 3.95 9.05
CA LEU A 64 -7.44 3.23 8.65
C LEU A 64 -7.87 2.17 7.61
N PRO A 65 -8.05 2.57 6.34
CA PRO A 65 -8.66 1.69 5.33
C PRO A 65 -7.64 0.72 4.75
N ILE A 66 -7.09 -0.17 5.58
CA ILE A 66 -6.10 -1.17 5.16
C ILE A 66 -6.69 -2.55 4.99
N GLY A 67 -7.99 -2.70 5.24
CA GLY A 67 -8.66 -3.98 5.12
C GLY A 67 -10.12 -3.86 5.43
N VAL A 68 -10.74 -5.01 5.69
CA VAL A 68 -12.16 -5.04 6.02
C VAL A 68 -12.34 -5.82 7.32
N ALA A 69 -13.40 -5.46 8.06
CA ALA A 69 -13.82 -6.15 9.26
C ALA A 69 -15.18 -6.76 9.00
N VAL A 70 -15.32 -8.06 9.25
CA VAL A 70 -16.52 -8.82 8.95
C VAL A 70 -17.08 -9.43 10.22
N GLN A 71 -18.37 -9.27 10.42
CA GLN A 71 -19.08 -9.81 11.57
C GLN A 71 -20.42 -10.36 11.08
N ASN A 72 -20.69 -11.62 11.34
CA ASN A 72 -21.92 -12.28 10.90
C ASN A 72 -22.15 -12.15 9.39
N ASN A 73 -21.07 -12.33 8.61
CA ASN A 73 -21.08 -12.24 7.14
C ASN A 73 -21.47 -10.87 6.60
N LYS A 74 -21.34 -9.84 7.42
CA LYS A 74 -21.61 -8.44 7.04
C LYS A 74 -20.47 -7.57 7.50
N PRO A 75 -20.28 -6.40 6.88
CA PRO A 75 -19.29 -5.47 7.41
C PRO A 75 -19.58 -5.11 8.86
N ALA A 76 -18.55 -5.17 9.70
CA ALA A 76 -18.70 -4.79 11.09
C ALA A 76 -18.88 -3.28 11.19
N LYS A 77 -19.85 -2.84 12.00
CA LYS A 77 -20.15 -1.42 12.17
C LYS A 77 -19.62 -0.87 13.49
N SER A 78 -19.25 -1.75 14.41
CA SER A 78 -18.69 -1.36 15.69
C SER A 78 -17.81 -2.49 16.21
N LEU A 79 -17.02 -2.19 17.24
CA LEU A 79 -16.16 -3.19 17.86
C LEU A 79 -16.92 -4.11 18.82
N SER A 80 -18.19 -3.82 19.08
CA SER A 80 -19.03 -4.63 19.95
C SER A 80 -19.84 -5.61 19.13
N GLY A 81 -20.52 -6.54 19.80
CA GLY A 81 -21.48 -7.42 19.15
C GLY A 81 -20.94 -8.79 18.74
N GLY A 82 -19.78 -9.19 19.22
CA GLY A 82 -19.27 -10.52 18.97
C GLY A 82 -17.96 -10.53 18.20
N ARG A 83 -17.60 -11.70 17.71
CA ARG A 83 -16.32 -11.92 17.06
C ARG A 83 -16.26 -11.20 15.70
N ILE A 84 -15.17 -10.51 15.48
CA ILE A 84 -14.92 -9.82 14.22
C ILE A 84 -13.72 -10.45 13.55
N THR A 85 -13.85 -10.74 12.25
CA THR A 85 -12.76 -11.22 11.42
C THR A 85 -12.20 -10.04 10.64
N TYR A 86 -10.88 -9.86 10.71
CA TYR A 86 -10.20 -8.78 10.00
C TYR A 86 -9.44 -9.37 8.82
N ILE A 87 -9.64 -8.79 7.66
CA ILE A 87 -8.92 -9.18 6.44
C ILE A 87 -8.14 -7.97 6.00
N ILE A 88 -6.80 -8.06 6.13
CA ILE A 88 -5.92 -6.92 5.87
C ILE A 88 -5.22 -7.12 4.54
N SER A 89 -5.20 -6.08 3.73
CA SER A 89 -4.57 -6.08 2.42
C SER A 89 -3.19 -5.44 2.53
N PRO A 90 -2.11 -6.18 2.25
CA PRO A 90 -0.76 -5.59 2.25
C PRO A 90 -0.63 -4.41 1.30
N ARG A 91 -1.31 -4.46 0.16
CA ARG A 91 -1.31 -3.36 -0.79
C ARG A 91 -1.94 -2.11 -0.19
N LYS A 92 -3.06 -2.27 0.50
CA LYS A 92 -3.74 -1.15 1.15
C LYS A 92 -2.90 -0.59 2.29
N VAL A 93 -2.21 -1.44 3.03
CA VAL A 93 -1.27 -0.99 4.05
C VAL A 93 -0.22 -0.08 3.43
N TYR A 94 0.35 -0.52 2.31
CA TYR A 94 1.35 0.29 1.62
C TYR A 94 0.75 1.61 1.12
N GLU A 95 -0.43 1.57 0.51
CA GLU A 95 -1.07 2.77 -0.04
C GLU A 95 -1.39 3.79 1.06
N VAL A 96 -1.79 3.32 2.23
CA VAL A 96 -2.21 4.19 3.32
C VAL A 96 -1.05 4.65 4.18
N THR A 97 -0.10 3.76 4.46
CA THR A 97 0.95 4.02 5.46
C THR A 97 2.36 4.06 4.88
N GLY A 98 2.55 3.58 3.65
CA GLY A 98 3.88 3.49 3.06
C GLY A 98 4.70 2.29 3.53
N HIS A 99 4.19 1.47 4.43
CA HIS A 99 4.90 0.30 4.92
C HIS A 99 4.70 -0.88 3.99
N VAL A 100 5.77 -1.65 3.78
CA VAL A 100 5.77 -2.80 2.89
C VAL A 100 5.75 -4.08 3.71
N TRP A 101 4.76 -4.93 3.44
CA TRP A 101 4.65 -6.23 4.11
C TRP A 101 5.59 -7.24 3.45
N LYS A 102 6.56 -7.70 4.19
CA LYS A 102 7.55 -8.69 3.72
C LYS A 102 7.40 -10.04 4.42
N GLY A 103 6.31 -10.26 5.11
CA GLY A 103 6.06 -11.50 5.82
C GLY A 103 6.33 -11.37 7.30
N LYS A 104 5.93 -12.39 8.05
CA LYS A 104 6.02 -12.36 9.52
C LYS A 104 7.46 -12.36 10.00
N GLU A 105 8.35 -13.03 9.30
CA GLU A 105 9.75 -13.09 9.70
C GLU A 105 10.42 -11.73 9.64
N ALA A 106 10.01 -10.88 8.71
CA ALA A 106 10.58 -9.55 8.57
C ALA A 106 10.24 -8.64 9.75
N LEU A 107 9.18 -8.95 10.48
CA LEU A 107 8.79 -8.18 11.65
C LEU A 107 9.68 -8.45 12.87
N ASN A 108 10.41 -9.55 12.86
CA ASN A 108 11.25 -9.97 13.98
C ASN A 108 12.70 -9.51 13.87
N LYS A 109 12.99 -8.65 12.91
CA LYS A 109 14.35 -8.15 12.70
C LYS A 109 14.57 -6.78 13.28
#